data_64c6646aea133e1b7a45fec701062db8
#
_entry.id   64c6646aea133e1b7a45fec701062db8
#
_cell.length_a   1.000
_cell.length_b   1.000
_cell.length_c   1.000
_cell.angle_alpha   90.00
_cell.angle_beta   90.00
_cell.angle_gamma   90.00
#
_symmetry.space_group_name_H-M   'P 1'
#
loop_
_entity.id
_entity.type
_entity.pdbx_description
1 polymer ?
#
loop_
_entity_poly.entity_id
_entity_poly.type
_entity_poly.pdbx_seq_one_letter_code
_entity_poly.pdbx_strand_id
1 'polypeptide(L)'
;MKTNIAAASALALGLSLGAGSAGAFELEDAGLTIGVTPTISSDYLFRGVSQTRNRPAVQGTIDIQHTTGFYVGAFASNVAFLGTNARQEIDALAGWRTSVAGVSLDLGGIAYTYPGYDNPAGSGLYDLQYYELAVKASYEVPNLPVPAKLLASFNWSPNYQLESGDGYYVEGGVEVGLPLDFTLAGRAGYQWIQNNTRWGSPDFANWNVTLSYKFSDFVLTAGYFDTNLGRGECFGSQKICTARAMVFLSRTF
;
A
#
# COMPACT_ATOMS: atom_id res chain seq x y z
N MET A 1 12.64 28.72 6.16
CA MET A 1 12.78 27.37 6.69
C MET A 1 11.83 26.50 5.91
N LYS A 2 12.34 25.63 5.01
CA LYS A 2 11.52 24.69 4.23
C LYS A 2 11.27 23.50 5.14
N THR A 3 10.08 23.39 5.72
CA THR A 3 9.63 22.18 6.42
C THR A 3 9.34 21.10 5.38
N ASN A 4 10.28 20.20 5.20
CA ASN A 4 10.06 18.98 4.42
C ASN A 4 9.06 18.12 5.19
N ILE A 5 7.84 18.00 4.69
CA ILE A 5 6.85 17.05 5.19
C ILE A 5 7.26 15.67 4.68
N ALA A 6 7.95 14.92 5.52
CA ALA A 6 8.16 13.52 5.28
C ALA A 6 6.82 12.80 5.50
N ALA A 7 6.12 12.49 4.42
CA ALA A 7 4.87 11.73 4.48
C ALA A 7 5.18 10.30 4.86
N ALA A 8 4.90 9.96 6.12
CA ALA A 8 4.88 8.59 6.58
C ALA A 8 3.51 7.99 6.27
N SER A 9 3.37 7.43 5.11
CA SER A 9 2.18 6.67 4.71
C SER A 9 2.62 5.37 4.08
N ALA A 10 3.19 4.51 4.89
CA ALA A 10 3.34 3.11 4.51
C ALA A 10 2.14 2.37 5.08
N LEU A 11 1.04 2.23 4.28
CA LEU A 11 0.18 1.04 4.44
C LEU A 11 -1.02 1.09 3.52
N ALA A 12 -1.11 0.19 2.75
CA ALA A 12 -1.69 -0.23 1.52
C ALA A 12 -0.73 0.20 0.43
N LEU A 13 0.11 -0.64 -0.09
CA LEU A 13 1.04 -0.45 -1.25
C LEU A 13 0.99 0.92 -1.98
N GLY A 14 0.81 1.97 -1.21
CA GLY A 14 0.93 3.36 -1.58
C GLY A 14 2.34 3.79 -1.27
N LEU A 15 3.31 3.43 -2.12
CA LEU A 15 4.62 4.08 -2.10
C LEU A 15 4.38 5.58 -2.09
N SER A 16 4.65 6.21 -0.95
CA SER A 16 4.59 7.67 -0.86
C SER A 16 5.53 8.24 -1.92
N LEU A 17 5.02 9.11 -2.78
CA LEU A 17 5.85 10.00 -3.57
C LEU A 17 6.57 10.93 -2.59
N GLY A 18 7.58 10.43 -1.88
CA GLY A 18 8.33 11.18 -0.88
C GLY A 18 9.61 11.72 -1.48
N ALA A 19 9.80 13.02 -1.44
CA ALA A 19 11.13 13.59 -1.41
C ALA A 19 11.88 12.95 -0.23
N GLY A 20 13.12 12.52 -0.45
CA GLY A 20 14.02 11.76 0.40
C GLY A 20 13.61 11.65 1.88
N SER A 21 13.38 10.44 2.34
CA SER A 21 13.11 10.20 3.75
C SER A 21 14.37 10.57 4.55
N ALA A 22 14.21 11.20 5.71
CA ALA A 22 15.30 11.65 6.56
C ALA A 22 16.17 10.51 7.17
N GLY A 23 16.17 9.33 6.54
CA GLY A 23 16.93 8.16 6.93
C GLY A 23 17.42 7.33 5.74
N ALA A 24 17.11 7.73 4.49
CA ALA A 24 17.57 7.01 3.31
C ALA A 24 19.09 7.18 3.10
N PHE A 25 19.74 6.12 2.63
CA PHE A 25 21.16 6.11 2.32
C PHE A 25 21.38 6.63 0.90
N GLU A 26 22.20 7.68 0.76
CA GLU A 26 22.52 8.28 -0.52
C GLU A 26 23.89 7.81 -1.02
N LEU A 27 23.92 7.27 -2.25
CA LEU A 27 25.13 6.97 -3.01
C LEU A 27 25.28 8.04 -4.10
N GLU A 28 25.82 9.23 -3.70
CA GLU A 28 25.89 10.42 -4.56
C GLU A 28 26.58 10.12 -5.91
N ASP A 29 27.72 9.41 -5.89
CA ASP A 29 28.49 9.08 -7.09
C ASP A 29 27.69 8.22 -8.08
N ALA A 30 26.75 7.42 -7.59
CA ALA A 30 25.89 6.56 -8.41
C ALA A 30 24.52 7.21 -8.69
N GLY A 31 24.21 8.35 -8.09
CA GLY A 31 22.90 9.00 -8.17
C GLY A 31 21.77 8.16 -7.59
N LEU A 32 22.05 7.33 -6.58
CA LEU A 32 21.07 6.41 -5.98
C LEU A 32 20.69 6.86 -4.58
N THR A 33 19.40 6.76 -4.28
CA THR A 33 18.84 6.85 -2.92
C THR A 33 18.25 5.51 -2.56
N ILE A 34 18.64 4.95 -1.42
CA ILE A 34 18.19 3.65 -0.93
C ILE A 34 17.47 3.85 0.39
N GLY A 35 16.21 3.45 0.46
CA GLY A 35 15.41 3.45 1.68
C GLY A 35 15.05 2.02 2.11
N VAL A 36 15.18 1.72 3.39
CA VAL A 36 14.74 0.46 3.99
C VAL A 36 13.78 0.79 5.11
N THR A 37 12.54 0.28 5.02
CA THR A 37 11.48 0.61 5.98
C THR A 37 10.89 -0.65 6.60
N PRO A 38 11.42 -1.16 7.74
CA PRO A 38 10.72 -2.14 8.54
C PRO A 38 9.47 -1.53 9.18
N THR A 39 8.41 -2.34 9.29
CA THR A 39 7.14 -1.97 9.91
C THR A 39 6.60 -3.13 10.72
N ILE A 40 6.10 -2.83 11.91
CA ILE A 40 5.27 -3.75 12.69
C ILE A 40 3.87 -3.17 12.79
N SER A 41 2.85 -4.02 12.64
CA SER A 41 1.46 -3.59 12.65
C SER A 41 0.55 -4.58 13.37
N SER A 42 -0.59 -4.11 13.86
CA SER A 42 -1.59 -4.97 14.48
C SER A 42 -2.33 -5.87 13.49
N ASP A 43 -2.29 -5.56 12.19
CA ASP A 43 -2.84 -6.33 11.08
C ASP A 43 -2.13 -5.89 9.78
N TYR A 44 -2.28 -6.65 8.68
CA TYR A 44 -1.93 -6.20 7.33
C TYR A 44 -3.21 -6.09 6.51
N LEU A 45 -3.57 -4.89 6.07
CA LEU A 45 -4.72 -4.65 5.20
C LEU A 45 -4.27 -4.34 3.77
N PHE A 46 -4.86 -5.04 2.81
CA PHE A 46 -4.79 -4.70 1.41
C PHE A 46 -6.18 -4.26 0.94
N ARG A 47 -6.34 -2.99 0.57
CA ARG A 47 -7.62 -2.39 0.17
C ARG A 47 -8.76 -2.68 1.16
N GLY A 48 -8.46 -2.55 2.47
CA GLY A 48 -9.41 -2.79 3.56
C GLY A 48 -9.60 -4.26 3.97
N VAL A 49 -9.03 -5.22 3.24
CA VAL A 49 -9.13 -6.66 3.51
C VAL A 49 -7.89 -7.17 4.24
N SER A 50 -8.08 -7.83 5.39
CA SER A 50 -6.97 -8.38 6.18
C SER A 50 -6.27 -9.54 5.47
N GLN A 51 -4.96 -9.40 5.30
CA GLN A 51 -4.08 -10.42 4.72
C GLN A 51 -3.52 -11.38 5.78
N THR A 52 -3.63 -11.03 7.08
CA THR A 52 -3.11 -11.84 8.20
C THR A 52 -4.21 -12.46 9.05
N ARG A 53 -5.48 -12.39 8.61
CA ARG A 53 -6.66 -12.86 9.37
C ARG A 53 -6.76 -12.16 10.73
N ASN A 54 -6.65 -10.83 10.71
CA ASN A 54 -6.74 -9.96 11.89
C ASN A 54 -5.65 -10.24 12.94
N ARG A 55 -4.43 -10.56 12.50
CA ARG A 55 -3.28 -10.85 13.36
C ARG A 55 -2.14 -9.91 13.04
N PRO A 56 -1.19 -9.73 13.97
CA PRO A 56 -0.04 -8.87 13.75
C PRO A 56 0.76 -9.24 12.50
N ALA A 57 1.29 -8.22 11.84
CA ALA A 57 2.18 -8.34 10.71
C ALA A 57 3.56 -7.72 11.02
N VAL A 58 4.59 -8.35 10.46
CA VAL A 58 5.94 -7.81 10.34
C VAL A 58 6.20 -7.64 8.85
N GLN A 59 6.53 -6.41 8.48
CA GLN A 59 6.66 -6.00 7.08
C GLN A 59 7.98 -5.29 6.84
N GLY A 60 8.44 -5.29 5.61
CA GLY A 60 9.62 -4.55 5.21
C GLY A 60 9.49 -4.07 3.77
N THR A 61 9.97 -2.86 3.52
CA THR A 61 10.09 -2.31 2.16
C THR A 61 11.53 -1.90 1.90
N ILE A 62 12.01 -2.18 0.68
CA ILE A 62 13.25 -1.63 0.14
C ILE A 62 12.88 -0.85 -1.10
N ASP A 63 13.36 0.39 -1.20
CA ASP A 63 13.18 1.26 -2.37
C ASP A 63 14.56 1.79 -2.80
N ILE A 64 14.90 1.62 -4.06
CA ILE A 64 16.15 2.09 -4.66
C ILE A 64 15.76 2.98 -5.82
N GLN A 65 15.99 4.28 -5.68
CA GLN A 65 15.64 5.28 -6.68
C GLN A 65 16.89 5.93 -7.26
N HIS A 66 16.93 6.05 -8.58
CA HIS A 66 17.95 6.80 -9.29
C HIS A 66 17.49 8.26 -9.54
N THR A 67 18.44 9.20 -9.64
CA THR A 67 18.18 10.64 -9.89
C THR A 67 17.40 10.92 -11.17
N THR A 68 17.40 10.00 -12.15
CA THR A 68 16.56 10.07 -13.36
C THR A 68 15.09 9.78 -13.12
N GLY A 69 14.73 9.37 -11.91
CA GLY A 69 13.37 8.99 -11.50
C GLY A 69 13.06 7.51 -11.60
N PHE A 70 13.86 6.69 -12.28
CA PHE A 70 13.68 5.23 -12.27
C PHE A 70 13.90 4.67 -10.88
N TYR A 71 13.08 3.69 -10.50
CA TYR A 71 13.22 2.98 -9.24
C TYR A 71 12.94 1.49 -9.38
N VAL A 72 13.50 0.74 -8.45
CA VAL A 72 13.15 -0.65 -8.17
C VAL A 72 12.94 -0.80 -6.67
N GLY A 73 12.11 -1.75 -6.27
CA GLY A 73 11.85 -2.00 -4.86
C GLY A 73 11.36 -3.40 -4.60
N ALA A 74 11.28 -3.74 -3.33
CA ALA A 74 10.66 -4.96 -2.86
C ALA A 74 9.87 -4.69 -1.59
N PHE A 75 8.79 -5.42 -1.42
CA PHE A 75 8.01 -5.47 -0.18
C PHE A 75 7.92 -6.91 0.29
N ALA A 76 7.90 -7.11 1.60
CA ALA A 76 7.66 -8.42 2.21
C ALA A 76 6.77 -8.30 3.44
N SER A 77 5.91 -9.30 3.62
CA SER A 77 5.04 -9.43 4.80
C SER A 77 4.72 -10.88 5.09
N ASN A 78 4.40 -11.20 6.35
CA ASN A 78 3.70 -12.43 6.64
C ASN A 78 2.23 -12.32 6.21
N VAL A 79 1.67 -13.41 5.70
CA VAL A 79 0.25 -13.53 5.32
C VAL A 79 -0.38 -14.80 5.86
N ALA A 80 -1.73 -14.86 5.85
CA ALA A 80 -2.48 -16.05 6.27
C ALA A 80 -3.84 -16.09 5.57
N PHE A 81 -3.92 -16.75 4.42
CA PHE A 81 -5.17 -16.92 3.69
C PHE A 81 -5.87 -18.24 4.08
N LEU A 82 -7.19 -18.17 4.25
CA LEU A 82 -7.98 -19.37 4.57
C LEU A 82 -7.96 -20.34 3.40
N GLY A 83 -7.75 -21.63 3.70
CA GLY A 83 -7.73 -22.68 2.68
C GLY A 83 -6.42 -22.79 1.89
N THR A 84 -5.40 -22.00 2.25
CA THR A 84 -4.08 -22.05 1.61
C THR A 84 -2.96 -22.33 2.62
N ASN A 85 -1.80 -22.70 2.11
CA ASN A 85 -0.57 -22.79 2.90
C ASN A 85 0.36 -21.58 2.75
N ALA A 86 -0.11 -20.49 2.09
CA ALA A 86 0.65 -19.25 1.98
C ALA A 86 0.95 -18.67 3.38
N ARG A 87 2.21 -18.28 3.61
CA ARG A 87 2.68 -17.72 4.88
C ARG A 87 3.39 -16.39 4.72
N GLN A 88 3.82 -16.09 3.51
CA GLN A 88 4.58 -14.89 3.19
C GLN A 88 4.15 -14.34 1.83
N GLU A 89 4.23 -13.04 1.71
CA GLU A 89 4.10 -12.28 0.48
C GLU A 89 5.44 -11.57 0.23
N ILE A 90 5.92 -11.63 -1.00
CA ILE A 90 7.11 -10.88 -1.45
C ILE A 90 6.76 -10.28 -2.79
N ASP A 91 6.83 -8.96 -2.85
CA ASP A 91 6.49 -8.21 -4.06
C ASP A 91 7.73 -7.57 -4.65
N ALA A 92 7.80 -7.56 -5.97
CA ALA A 92 8.78 -6.81 -6.72
C ALA A 92 8.10 -5.59 -7.36
N LEU A 93 8.76 -4.45 -7.26
CA LEU A 93 8.26 -3.17 -7.76
C LEU A 93 9.29 -2.55 -8.69
N ALA A 94 8.82 -1.92 -9.77
CA ALA A 94 9.67 -1.11 -10.64
C ALA A 94 8.84 0.00 -11.28
N GLY A 95 9.47 1.14 -11.58
CA GLY A 95 8.74 2.23 -12.20
C GLY A 95 9.59 3.49 -12.41
N TRP A 96 8.89 4.57 -12.63
CA TRP A 96 9.48 5.87 -12.88
C TRP A 96 8.65 6.96 -12.19
N ARG A 97 9.34 7.79 -11.40
CA ARG A 97 8.77 8.94 -10.68
C ARG A 97 9.23 10.24 -11.35
N THR A 98 8.30 11.16 -11.51
CA THR A 98 8.56 12.48 -12.08
C THR A 98 7.62 13.53 -11.50
N SER A 99 7.84 14.79 -11.83
CA SER A 99 6.92 15.87 -11.48
C SER A 99 6.68 16.77 -12.69
N VAL A 100 5.42 17.04 -12.98
CA VAL A 100 4.98 17.88 -14.10
C VAL A 100 3.98 18.91 -13.57
N ALA A 101 4.26 20.18 -13.78
CA ALA A 101 3.39 21.29 -13.36
C ALA A 101 2.97 21.23 -11.87
N GLY A 102 3.86 20.79 -11.00
CA GLY A 102 3.60 20.66 -9.56
C GLY A 102 2.85 19.39 -9.14
N VAL A 103 2.43 18.56 -10.10
CA VAL A 103 1.89 17.22 -9.83
C VAL A 103 3.04 16.21 -9.84
N SER A 104 3.22 15.49 -8.75
CA SER A 104 4.14 14.35 -8.70
C SER A 104 3.43 13.11 -9.25
N LEU A 105 4.10 12.39 -10.13
CA LEU A 105 3.60 11.20 -10.82
C LEU A 105 4.50 9.99 -10.51
N ASP A 106 3.89 8.83 -10.32
CA ASP A 106 4.55 7.52 -10.22
C ASP A 106 3.87 6.56 -11.19
N LEU A 107 4.62 6.06 -12.16
CA LEU A 107 4.19 5.10 -13.16
C LEU A 107 4.97 3.81 -12.91
N GLY A 108 4.30 2.76 -12.46
CA GLY A 108 5.00 1.55 -12.03
C GLY A 108 4.24 0.27 -12.26
N GLY A 109 4.94 -0.82 -12.03
CA GLY A 109 4.41 -2.18 -11.99
C GLY A 109 4.75 -2.85 -10.68
N ILE A 110 3.88 -3.75 -10.24
CA ILE A 110 4.02 -4.52 -9.02
C ILE A 110 3.72 -5.98 -9.35
N ALA A 111 4.64 -6.87 -9.01
CA ALA A 111 4.43 -8.31 -9.08
C ALA A 111 4.24 -8.85 -7.66
N TYR A 112 3.06 -9.35 -7.36
CA TYR A 112 2.72 -9.97 -6.07
C TYR A 112 3.03 -11.45 -6.11
N THR A 113 3.87 -11.92 -5.20
CA THR A 113 4.26 -13.32 -5.13
C THR A 113 4.09 -13.90 -3.73
N TYR A 114 3.81 -15.18 -3.66
CA TYR A 114 3.57 -15.92 -2.41
C TYR A 114 4.49 -17.14 -2.33
N PRO A 115 5.79 -16.95 -2.05
CA PRO A 115 6.76 -18.05 -1.99
C PRO A 115 6.34 -19.13 -1.00
N GLY A 116 6.43 -20.40 -1.44
CA GLY A 116 6.00 -21.55 -0.64
C GLY A 116 4.49 -21.83 -0.68
N TYR A 117 3.70 -21.05 -1.43
CA TYR A 117 2.33 -21.43 -1.76
C TYR A 117 2.36 -22.62 -2.71
N ASP A 118 1.69 -23.68 -2.32
CA ASP A 118 1.58 -24.91 -3.09
C ASP A 118 0.17 -25.00 -3.69
N ASN A 119 0.13 -25.10 -5.01
CA ASN A 119 -1.09 -25.27 -5.82
C ASN A 119 -0.97 -26.54 -6.66
N PRO A 120 -1.14 -27.73 -6.07
CA PRO A 120 -0.99 -29.00 -6.79
C PRO A 120 -2.00 -29.14 -7.94
N ALA A 121 -1.54 -29.68 -9.07
CA ALA A 121 -2.41 -29.94 -10.20
C ALA A 121 -3.63 -30.80 -9.78
N GLY A 122 -4.83 -30.35 -10.14
CA GLY A 122 -6.08 -31.02 -9.78
C GLY A 122 -6.60 -30.72 -8.36
N SER A 123 -5.95 -29.84 -7.59
CA SER A 123 -6.42 -29.41 -6.26
C SER A 123 -7.71 -28.57 -6.30
N GLY A 124 -8.02 -27.97 -7.46
CA GLY A 124 -9.08 -26.97 -7.60
C GLY A 124 -8.72 -25.60 -7.00
N LEU A 125 -7.48 -25.42 -6.57
CA LEU A 125 -6.95 -24.13 -6.12
C LEU A 125 -6.53 -23.30 -7.34
N TYR A 126 -6.52 -22.00 -7.17
CA TYR A 126 -6.06 -21.02 -8.16
C TYR A 126 -4.74 -20.39 -7.74
N ASP A 127 -4.00 -19.83 -8.71
CA ASP A 127 -2.77 -19.11 -8.40
C ASP A 127 -3.07 -17.82 -7.61
N LEU A 128 -2.26 -17.57 -6.60
CA LEU A 128 -2.32 -16.33 -5.82
C LEU A 128 -1.49 -15.22 -6.45
N GLN A 129 -0.49 -15.58 -7.28
CA GLN A 129 0.41 -14.63 -7.89
C GLN A 129 -0.31 -13.82 -8.97
N TYR A 130 -0.01 -12.53 -9.01
CA TYR A 130 -0.53 -11.62 -10.03
C TYR A 130 0.36 -10.38 -10.12
N TYR A 131 0.07 -9.52 -11.09
CA TYR A 131 0.76 -8.25 -11.23
C TYR A 131 -0.23 -7.13 -11.56
N GLU A 132 0.15 -5.92 -11.17
CA GLU A 132 -0.60 -4.70 -11.45
C GLU A 132 0.28 -3.68 -12.14
N LEU A 133 -0.28 -2.92 -13.08
CA LEU A 133 0.23 -1.65 -13.52
C LEU A 133 -0.45 -0.54 -12.70
N ALA A 134 0.34 0.42 -12.23
CA ALA A 134 -0.13 1.47 -11.36
C ALA A 134 0.25 2.86 -11.90
N VAL A 135 -0.69 3.77 -11.83
CA VAL A 135 -0.48 5.21 -12.02
C VAL A 135 -0.90 5.91 -10.74
N LYS A 136 0.02 6.65 -10.13
CA LYS A 136 -0.26 7.42 -8.92
C LYS A 136 0.08 8.88 -9.15
N ALA A 137 -0.71 9.76 -8.59
CA ALA A 137 -0.51 11.20 -8.63
C ALA A 137 -0.66 11.81 -7.25
N SER A 138 0.14 12.84 -6.97
CA SER A 138 -0.08 13.67 -5.79
C SER A 138 0.18 15.14 -6.11
N TYR A 139 -0.56 16.01 -5.41
CA TYR A 139 -0.47 17.45 -5.56
C TYR A 139 -0.46 18.13 -4.20
N GLU A 140 0.61 18.86 -3.90
CA GLU A 140 0.67 19.71 -2.71
C GLU A 140 -0.11 20.99 -2.97
N VAL A 141 -1.15 21.22 -2.18
CA VAL A 141 -2.03 22.38 -2.34
C VAL A 141 -1.29 23.63 -1.82
N PRO A 142 -0.98 24.61 -2.69
CA PRO A 142 -0.24 25.77 -2.28
C PRO A 142 -1.09 26.74 -1.45
N ASN A 143 -0.42 27.58 -0.67
CA ASN A 143 -1.02 28.72 0.05
C ASN A 143 -2.10 28.37 1.09
N LEU A 144 -2.13 27.14 1.59
CA LEU A 144 -2.95 26.78 2.74
C LEU A 144 -2.26 27.12 4.06
N PRO A 145 -3.02 27.44 5.13
CA PRO A 145 -2.44 27.71 6.47
C PRO A 145 -1.77 26.47 7.08
N VAL A 146 -2.18 25.27 6.64
CA VAL A 146 -1.55 24.00 6.99
C VAL A 146 -1.21 23.25 5.70
N PRO A 147 -0.09 22.50 5.66
CA PRO A 147 0.26 21.71 4.49
C PRO A 147 -0.81 20.68 4.19
N ALA A 148 -1.25 20.60 2.94
CA ALA A 148 -2.20 19.59 2.49
C ALA A 148 -1.77 19.02 1.15
N LYS A 149 -1.99 17.72 0.98
CA LYS A 149 -1.66 16.95 -0.23
C LYS A 149 -2.89 16.17 -0.68
N LEU A 150 -3.22 16.30 -1.96
CA LEU A 150 -4.21 15.47 -2.63
C LEU A 150 -3.52 14.25 -3.23
N LEU A 151 -4.19 13.12 -3.21
CA LEU A 151 -3.69 11.84 -3.69
C LEU A 151 -4.72 11.20 -4.62
N ALA A 152 -4.24 10.58 -5.69
CA ALA A 152 -5.05 9.75 -6.58
C ALA A 152 -4.22 8.57 -7.08
N SER A 153 -4.84 7.42 -7.26
CA SER A 153 -4.22 6.26 -7.89
C SER A 153 -5.20 5.44 -8.72
N PHE A 154 -4.64 4.79 -9.73
CA PHE A 154 -5.32 3.79 -10.54
C PHE A 154 -4.40 2.59 -10.70
N ASN A 155 -4.92 1.39 -10.46
CA ASN A 155 -4.23 0.12 -10.65
C ASN A 155 -5.04 -0.77 -11.59
N TRP A 156 -4.37 -1.50 -12.47
CA TRP A 156 -4.96 -2.49 -13.36
C TRP A 156 -4.15 -3.79 -13.34
N SER A 157 -4.84 -4.91 -13.23
CA SER A 157 -4.30 -6.26 -13.38
C SER A 157 -5.04 -6.98 -14.49
N PRO A 158 -4.39 -7.52 -15.51
CA PRO A 158 -5.05 -8.28 -16.57
C PRO A 158 -5.46 -9.70 -16.12
N ASN A 159 -4.92 -10.17 -15.02
CA ASN A 159 -5.30 -11.43 -14.37
C ASN A 159 -5.05 -11.28 -12.86
N TYR A 160 -6.08 -10.78 -12.16
CA TYR A 160 -6.01 -10.50 -10.74
C TYR A 160 -5.92 -11.79 -9.91
N GLN A 161 -5.61 -11.65 -8.64
CA GLN A 161 -5.44 -12.76 -7.67
C GLN A 161 -6.52 -13.86 -7.85
N LEU A 162 -6.14 -15.12 -7.68
CA LEU A 162 -6.98 -16.31 -7.93
C LEU A 162 -7.41 -16.47 -9.40
N GLU A 163 -6.64 -15.93 -10.33
CA GLU A 163 -6.96 -15.97 -11.77
C GLU A 163 -8.37 -15.40 -12.06
N SER A 164 -8.76 -14.34 -11.34
CA SER A 164 -10.12 -13.79 -11.37
C SER A 164 -10.37 -12.83 -12.54
N GLY A 165 -9.45 -12.77 -13.53
CA GLY A 165 -9.56 -11.94 -14.71
C GLY A 165 -9.15 -10.48 -14.42
N ASP A 166 -9.64 -9.55 -15.24
CA ASP A 166 -9.28 -8.14 -15.06
C ASP A 166 -9.69 -7.61 -13.68
N GLY A 167 -8.74 -6.95 -13.03
CA GLY A 167 -8.95 -6.21 -11.79
C GLY A 167 -8.63 -4.74 -11.96
N TYR A 168 -9.49 -3.85 -11.48
CA TYR A 168 -9.28 -2.40 -11.52
C TYR A 168 -9.47 -1.82 -10.11
N TYR A 169 -8.57 -0.93 -9.71
CA TYR A 169 -8.70 -0.20 -8.46
C TYR A 169 -8.45 1.27 -8.66
N VAL A 170 -9.32 2.10 -8.09
CA VAL A 170 -9.12 3.54 -8.00
C VAL A 170 -9.13 3.96 -6.54
N GLU A 171 -8.29 4.93 -6.19
CA GLU A 171 -8.26 5.52 -4.85
C GLU A 171 -8.05 7.02 -4.96
N GLY A 172 -8.73 7.76 -4.10
CA GLY A 172 -8.47 9.17 -3.85
C GLY A 172 -8.23 9.42 -2.36
N GLY A 173 -7.49 10.46 -2.03
CA GLY A 173 -7.22 10.78 -0.64
C GLY A 173 -6.71 12.18 -0.41
N VAL A 174 -6.64 12.54 0.86
CA VAL A 174 -6.08 13.79 1.35
C VAL A 174 -5.20 13.53 2.56
N GLU A 175 -4.07 14.22 2.63
CA GLU A 175 -3.18 14.27 3.79
C GLU A 175 -3.06 15.72 4.25
N VAL A 176 -3.14 15.95 5.57
CA VAL A 176 -3.04 17.27 6.18
C VAL A 176 -2.00 17.22 7.28
N GLY A 177 -0.95 18.03 7.14
CA GLY A 177 0.07 18.22 8.17
C GLY A 177 -0.52 19.05 9.32
N LEU A 178 -0.43 18.53 10.53
CA LEU A 178 -0.89 19.18 11.75
C LEU A 178 0.31 19.63 12.60
N PRO A 179 0.12 20.56 13.57
CA PRO A 179 1.18 20.92 14.52
C PRO A 179 1.73 19.70 15.26
N LEU A 180 2.96 19.83 15.80
CA LEU A 180 3.63 18.82 16.62
C LEU A 180 3.90 17.51 15.87
N ASP A 181 4.25 17.60 14.58
CA ASP A 181 4.61 16.46 13.73
C ASP A 181 3.51 15.41 13.56
N PHE A 182 2.24 15.81 13.73
CA PHE A 182 1.10 14.99 13.39
C PHE A 182 0.72 15.14 11.90
N THR A 183 0.20 14.06 11.32
CA THR A 183 -0.43 14.04 9.99
C THR A 183 -1.76 13.32 10.07
N LEU A 184 -2.83 13.97 9.62
CA LEU A 184 -4.15 13.38 9.45
C LEU A 184 -4.32 13.02 7.98
N ALA A 185 -4.74 11.78 7.69
CA ALA A 185 -5.02 11.36 6.32
C ALA A 185 -6.37 10.65 6.23
N GLY A 186 -7.05 10.84 5.09
CA GLY A 186 -8.26 10.11 4.72
C GLY A 186 -8.14 9.61 3.30
N ARG A 187 -8.54 8.35 3.04
CA ARG A 187 -8.53 7.73 1.72
C ARG A 187 -9.81 6.94 1.50
N ALA A 188 -10.26 6.89 0.25
CA ALA A 188 -11.34 6.03 -0.18
C ALA A 188 -11.03 5.47 -1.58
N GLY A 189 -11.35 4.20 -1.78
CA GLY A 189 -11.12 3.53 -3.04
C GLY A 189 -12.24 2.56 -3.40
N TYR A 190 -12.20 2.09 -4.65
CA TYR A 190 -13.13 1.11 -5.16
C TYR A 190 -12.42 0.06 -6.00
N GLN A 191 -12.73 -1.21 -5.75
CA GLN A 191 -12.20 -2.37 -6.44
C GLN A 191 -13.27 -3.00 -7.32
N TRP A 192 -12.96 -3.19 -8.62
CA TRP A 192 -13.72 -4.00 -9.58
C TRP A 192 -12.93 -5.26 -9.91
N ILE A 193 -13.61 -6.40 -10.01
CA ILE A 193 -13.02 -7.68 -10.36
C ILE A 193 -13.91 -8.40 -11.34
N GLN A 194 -13.37 -8.80 -12.48
CA GLN A 194 -14.13 -9.38 -13.57
C GLN A 194 -14.87 -10.67 -13.15
N ASN A 195 -14.24 -11.51 -12.33
CA ASN A 195 -14.84 -12.77 -11.86
C ASN A 195 -14.93 -12.77 -10.33
N ASN A 196 -15.91 -12.08 -9.81
CA ASN A 196 -16.20 -11.96 -8.38
C ASN A 196 -16.47 -13.31 -7.71
N THR A 197 -17.09 -14.27 -8.42
CA THR A 197 -17.35 -15.61 -7.89
C THR A 197 -16.05 -16.37 -7.63
N ARG A 198 -15.07 -16.26 -8.54
CA ARG A 198 -13.75 -16.88 -8.37
C ARG A 198 -12.94 -16.19 -7.28
N TRP A 199 -12.97 -14.88 -7.24
CA TRP A 199 -12.25 -14.12 -6.21
C TRP A 199 -12.86 -14.29 -4.82
N GLY A 200 -14.17 -14.54 -4.73
CA GLY A 200 -14.87 -14.85 -3.48
C GLY A 200 -15.50 -13.65 -2.75
N SER A 201 -15.62 -12.50 -3.43
CA SER A 201 -16.29 -11.30 -2.93
C SER A 201 -16.82 -10.46 -4.10
N PRO A 202 -17.91 -9.70 -3.96
CA PRO A 202 -18.33 -8.71 -4.95
C PRO A 202 -17.32 -7.56 -5.06
N ASP A 203 -17.51 -6.70 -6.06
CA ASP A 203 -16.86 -5.40 -6.13
C ASP A 203 -17.14 -4.59 -4.88
N PHE A 204 -16.18 -3.81 -4.41
CA PHE A 204 -16.34 -3.14 -3.12
C PHE A 204 -15.60 -1.81 -3.01
N ALA A 205 -16.15 -0.95 -2.14
CA ALA A 205 -15.49 0.24 -1.66
C ALA A 205 -14.73 -0.04 -0.36
N ASN A 206 -13.61 0.67 -0.17
CA ASN A 206 -12.90 0.72 1.09
C ASN A 206 -12.57 2.17 1.46
N TRP A 207 -12.41 2.44 2.75
CA TRP A 207 -11.98 3.75 3.23
C TRP A 207 -11.20 3.64 4.54
N ASN A 208 -10.42 4.66 4.81
CA ASN A 208 -9.71 4.78 6.07
C ASN A 208 -9.53 6.24 6.48
N VAL A 209 -9.32 6.42 7.78
CA VAL A 209 -8.83 7.67 8.37
C VAL A 209 -7.69 7.30 9.31
N THR A 210 -6.55 7.95 9.17
CA THR A 210 -5.35 7.68 9.97
C THR A 210 -4.80 8.96 10.58
N LEU A 211 -4.25 8.83 11.79
CA LEU A 211 -3.45 9.86 12.45
C LEU A 211 -2.04 9.30 12.68
N SER A 212 -1.05 9.96 12.13
CA SER A 212 0.36 9.62 12.27
C SER A 212 1.07 10.63 13.12
N TYR A 213 2.03 10.17 13.93
CA TYR A 213 2.91 11.00 14.75
C TYR A 213 4.37 10.61 14.47
N LYS A 214 5.17 11.59 14.02
CA LYS A 214 6.60 11.40 13.81
C LYS A 214 7.36 11.79 15.07
N PHE A 215 8.14 10.87 15.62
CA PHE A 215 9.02 11.12 16.76
C PHE A 215 10.39 10.51 16.48
N SER A 216 11.43 11.36 16.54
CA SER A 216 12.77 10.96 16.06
C SER A 216 12.68 10.44 14.62
N ASP A 217 13.17 9.22 14.36
CA ASP A 217 13.11 8.56 13.05
C ASP A 217 11.92 7.61 12.91
N PHE A 218 11.09 7.49 13.95
CA PHE A 218 9.93 6.59 13.95
C PHE A 218 8.65 7.31 13.57
N VAL A 219 7.74 6.57 12.96
CA VAL A 219 6.38 7.01 12.71
C VAL A 219 5.42 6.01 13.32
N LEU A 220 4.65 6.50 14.30
CA LEU A 220 3.53 5.77 14.88
C LEU A 220 2.25 6.22 14.19
N THR A 221 1.49 5.28 13.62
CA THR A 221 0.20 5.57 13.00
C THR A 221 -0.89 4.76 13.66
N ALA A 222 -2.01 5.39 13.95
CA ALA A 222 -3.25 4.75 14.34
C ALA A 222 -4.36 5.14 13.36
N GLY A 223 -5.27 4.22 13.05
CA GLY A 223 -6.33 4.51 12.10
C GLY A 223 -7.54 3.59 12.19
N TYR A 224 -8.62 4.05 11.57
CA TYR A 224 -9.84 3.29 11.33
C TYR A 224 -9.90 2.91 9.87
N PHE A 225 -10.22 1.66 9.60
CA PHE A 225 -10.31 1.07 8.27
C PHE A 225 -11.61 0.28 8.14
N ASP A 226 -12.24 0.37 6.97
CA ASP A 226 -13.49 -0.34 6.72
C ASP A 226 -13.71 -0.60 5.23
N THR A 227 -14.66 -1.47 4.92
CA THR A 227 -15.18 -1.73 3.58
C THR A 227 -16.71 -1.73 3.60
N ASN A 228 -17.34 -1.62 2.44
CA ASN A 228 -18.80 -1.77 2.33
C ASN A 228 -19.25 -3.25 2.27
N LEU A 229 -18.30 -4.21 2.37
CA LEU A 229 -18.63 -5.63 2.32
C LEU A 229 -19.37 -6.09 3.56
N GLY A 230 -20.58 -6.62 3.35
CA GLY A 230 -21.29 -7.35 4.38
C GLY A 230 -20.56 -8.66 4.77
N ARG A 231 -20.80 -9.13 5.98
CA ARG A 231 -20.15 -10.36 6.48
C ARG A 231 -20.35 -11.58 5.53
N GLY A 232 -21.52 -11.70 4.90
CA GLY A 232 -21.83 -12.79 3.97
C GLY A 232 -21.07 -12.68 2.64
N GLU A 233 -20.57 -11.50 2.31
CA GLU A 233 -19.89 -11.20 1.05
C GLU A 233 -18.37 -11.30 1.15
N CYS A 234 -17.85 -11.45 2.35
CA CYS A 234 -16.42 -11.45 2.63
C CYS A 234 -15.87 -12.89 2.63
N PHE A 235 -15.41 -13.38 1.49
CA PHE A 235 -14.66 -14.65 1.34
C PHE A 235 -15.23 -15.83 2.13
N GLY A 236 -16.51 -16.13 1.93
CA GLY A 236 -17.18 -17.20 2.67
C GLY A 236 -17.49 -16.88 4.13
N SER A 237 -17.96 -15.66 4.40
CA SER A 237 -18.40 -15.17 5.71
C SER A 237 -17.27 -14.97 6.72
N GLN A 238 -16.06 -14.65 6.28
CA GLN A 238 -14.94 -14.30 7.14
C GLN A 238 -15.11 -12.88 7.74
N LYS A 239 -14.41 -12.61 8.83
CA LYS A 239 -14.38 -11.29 9.48
C LYS A 239 -13.17 -10.44 9.05
N ILE A 240 -12.62 -10.70 7.86
CA ILE A 240 -11.40 -10.03 7.38
C ILE A 240 -11.67 -8.72 6.62
N CYS A 241 -12.94 -8.44 6.27
CA CYS A 241 -13.35 -7.22 5.56
C CYS A 241 -14.08 -6.21 6.45
N THR A 242 -14.26 -6.50 7.73
CA THR A 242 -15.06 -5.65 8.64
C THR A 242 -14.23 -4.50 9.21
N ALA A 243 -14.93 -3.44 9.60
CA ALA A 243 -14.39 -2.28 10.31
C ALA A 243 -13.40 -2.65 11.41
N ARG A 244 -12.28 -1.93 11.49
CA ARG A 244 -11.28 -2.14 12.54
C ARG A 244 -10.38 -0.93 12.77
N ALA A 245 -9.88 -0.85 14.00
CA ALA A 245 -8.77 0.03 14.32
C ALA A 245 -7.44 -0.72 14.10
N MET A 246 -6.45 -0.01 13.62
CA MET A 246 -5.08 -0.51 13.45
C MET A 246 -4.06 0.44 14.03
N VAL A 247 -2.95 -0.13 14.46
CA VAL A 247 -1.76 0.62 14.87
C VAL A 247 -0.55 0.01 14.17
N PHE A 248 0.34 0.88 13.68
CA PHE A 248 1.61 0.47 13.08
C PHE A 248 2.73 1.43 13.44
N LEU A 249 3.91 0.87 13.58
CA LEU A 249 5.15 1.58 13.85
C LEU A 249 6.15 1.26 12.74
N SER A 250 6.70 2.28 12.12
CA SER A 250 7.72 2.15 11.07
C SER A 250 8.90 3.06 11.34
N ARG A 251 10.04 2.73 10.71
CA ARG A 251 11.23 3.57 10.63
C ARG A 251 11.86 3.38 9.26
N THR A 252 12.29 4.48 8.62
CA THR A 252 13.08 4.42 7.39
C THR A 252 14.54 4.70 7.68
N PHE A 253 15.42 3.86 7.11
CA PHE A 253 16.87 3.96 7.17
C PHE A 253 17.41 4.30 5.79
#